data_28ffef31ec013a404c38a31bd6fd4a92
#
_entry.id   28ffef31ec013a404c38a31bd6fd4a92
#
_cell.length_a   1.000
_cell.length_b   1.000
_cell.length_c   1.000
_cell.angle_alpha   90.00
_cell.angle_beta   90.00
_cell.angle_gamma   90.00
#
_symmetry.space_group_name_H-M   'P 1'
#
loop_
_entity.id
_entity.type
_entity.pdbx_description
1 polymer ?
#
loop_
_entity_poly.entity_id
_entity_poly.type
_entity_poly.pdbx_seq_one_letter_code
_entity_poly.pdbx_strand_id
1 'polypeptide(L)'
;FNNAYLASENDMLKEALDFSVQTGFIQDFSIVAKVILDQKSPFLKSLLINKGTKNDIEKGMTVFSKDYLVGTVIETNYLTSRVLLLTDLNSKLPIVIEGTDVNAILEGTGNKLNLKLSYLPENYKIEANKIIFTSGKDGFLTPGIAVAKSYLNDKQKIFIKLLSDPDQALIVNVTNGQINK
;
A
#
# COMPACT_ATOMS: atom_id res chain seq x y z
N PHE A 1 6.73 20.62 -25.19
CA PHE A 1 6.43 20.31 -23.77
C PHE A 1 5.34 19.24 -23.66
N ASN A 2 4.27 19.29 -24.45
CA ASN A 2 3.14 18.36 -24.34
C ASN A 2 3.50 16.91 -24.70
N ASN A 3 4.36 16.68 -25.70
CA ASN A 3 4.76 15.33 -26.11
C ASN A 3 5.60 14.58 -25.09
N ALA A 4 6.48 15.26 -24.37
CA ALA A 4 7.30 14.63 -23.33
C ALA A 4 6.45 14.23 -22.11
N TYR A 5 5.47 15.06 -21.75
CA TYR A 5 4.52 14.74 -20.69
C TYR A 5 3.65 13.53 -21.05
N LEU A 6 3.08 13.53 -22.26
CA LEU A 6 2.26 12.41 -22.75
C LEU A 6 3.05 11.11 -22.89
N ALA A 7 4.32 11.19 -23.28
CA ALA A 7 5.20 10.02 -23.33
C ALA A 7 5.43 9.46 -21.92
N SER A 8 5.73 10.31 -20.94
CA SER A 8 5.91 9.89 -19.54
C SER A 8 4.62 9.30 -18.96
N GLU A 9 3.46 9.90 -19.25
CA GLU A 9 2.17 9.35 -18.81
C GLU A 9 1.86 8.00 -19.47
N ASN A 10 2.19 7.81 -20.75
CA ASN A 10 2.06 6.54 -21.45
C ASN A 10 2.96 5.45 -20.87
N ASP A 11 4.19 5.79 -20.52
CA ASP A 11 5.13 4.82 -19.91
C ASP A 11 4.66 4.39 -18.53
N MET A 12 4.16 5.31 -17.69
CA MET A 12 3.57 4.99 -16.40
C MET A 12 2.32 4.10 -16.54
N LEU A 13 1.49 4.34 -17.55
CA LEU A 13 0.31 3.50 -17.82
C LEU A 13 0.71 2.11 -18.29
N LYS A 14 1.75 1.97 -19.10
CA LYS A 14 2.29 0.66 -19.50
C LYS A 14 2.86 -0.10 -18.31
N GLU A 15 3.67 0.54 -17.47
CA GLU A 15 4.18 -0.08 -16.24
C GLU A 15 3.04 -0.59 -15.34
N ALA A 16 1.97 0.20 -15.19
CA ALA A 16 0.81 -0.20 -14.40
C ALA A 16 0.04 -1.38 -15.02
N LEU A 17 -0.04 -1.46 -16.35
CA LEU A 17 -0.64 -2.58 -17.06
C LEU A 17 0.23 -3.83 -16.99
N ASP A 18 1.54 -3.71 -17.17
CA ASP A 18 2.49 -4.83 -17.08
C ASP A 18 2.51 -5.43 -15.67
N PHE A 19 2.39 -4.59 -14.64
CA PHE A 19 2.23 -5.05 -13.26
C PHE A 19 1.01 -5.96 -13.10
N SER A 20 -0.13 -5.60 -13.67
CA SER A 20 -1.35 -6.41 -13.60
C SER A 20 -1.22 -7.79 -14.27
N VAL A 21 -0.29 -7.93 -15.23
CA VAL A 21 -0.07 -9.16 -15.99
C VAL A 21 1.02 -10.06 -15.37
N GLN A 22 2.07 -9.48 -14.77
CA GLN A 22 3.26 -10.22 -14.33
C GLN A 22 3.15 -10.77 -12.90
N THR A 23 2.38 -10.12 -12.03
CA THR A 23 2.19 -10.60 -10.67
C THR A 23 1.07 -11.63 -10.64
N GLY A 24 1.42 -12.91 -10.68
CA GLY A 24 0.47 -14.02 -10.50
C GLY A 24 -0.32 -13.99 -9.18
N PHE A 25 -0.15 -12.93 -8.38
CA PHE A 25 -0.92 -12.60 -7.18
C PHE A 25 -2.21 -11.81 -7.48
N ILE A 26 -2.37 -11.24 -8.70
CA ILE A 26 -3.48 -10.34 -9.06
C ILE A 26 -4.06 -10.82 -10.39
N GLN A 27 -4.64 -12.04 -10.41
CA GLN A 27 -5.02 -12.66 -11.69
C GLN A 27 -6.36 -12.20 -12.27
N ASP A 28 -7.28 -11.54 -11.55
CA ASP A 28 -8.59 -11.40 -12.15
C ASP A 28 -9.18 -9.99 -12.32
N PHE A 29 -8.86 -8.99 -11.52
CA PHE A 29 -9.41 -7.64 -11.75
C PHE A 29 -8.51 -6.56 -11.15
N SER A 30 -7.61 -5.99 -11.93
CA SER A 30 -6.88 -4.78 -11.58
C SER A 30 -7.44 -3.58 -12.35
N ILE A 31 -7.87 -2.57 -11.62
CA ILE A 31 -8.40 -1.33 -12.18
C ILE A 31 -7.30 -0.27 -12.09
N VAL A 32 -6.80 0.17 -13.24
CA VAL A 32 -5.84 1.28 -13.30
C VAL A 32 -6.56 2.59 -13.04
N ALA A 33 -6.07 3.36 -12.07
CA ALA A 33 -6.62 4.65 -11.70
C ALA A 33 -5.53 5.72 -11.61
N LYS A 34 -5.89 6.96 -11.96
CA LYS A 34 -5.02 8.13 -11.80
C LYS A 34 -5.30 8.82 -10.47
N VAL A 35 -4.26 9.20 -9.76
CA VAL A 35 -4.36 10.03 -8.56
C VAL A 35 -4.67 11.47 -9.01
N ILE A 36 -5.78 12.03 -8.54
CA ILE A 36 -6.24 13.39 -8.87
C ILE A 36 -6.02 14.37 -7.73
N LEU A 37 -5.92 13.89 -6.51
CA LEU A 37 -5.63 14.70 -5.34
C LEU A 37 -4.87 13.89 -4.30
N ASP A 38 -3.80 14.46 -3.78
CA ASP A 38 -3.05 13.96 -2.63
C ASP A 38 -3.36 14.86 -1.43
N GLN A 39 -4.13 14.37 -0.47
CA GLN A 39 -4.49 15.12 0.72
C GLN A 39 -3.51 14.80 1.84
N LYS A 40 -2.60 15.73 2.07
CA LYS A 40 -1.57 15.68 3.13
C LYS A 40 -1.97 16.60 4.30
N SER A 41 -3.02 16.24 5.01
CA SER A 41 -3.31 16.91 6.28
C SER A 41 -2.56 16.21 7.43
N PRO A 42 -2.32 16.89 8.56
CA PRO A 42 -1.77 16.22 9.75
C PRO A 42 -2.63 15.09 10.29
N PHE A 43 -3.93 15.12 9.98
CA PHE A 43 -4.93 14.20 10.53
C PHE A 43 -5.45 13.16 9.54
N LEU A 44 -5.21 13.35 8.24
CA LEU A 44 -5.66 12.44 7.21
C LEU A 44 -4.68 12.42 6.04
N LYS A 45 -4.07 11.27 5.79
CA LYS A 45 -3.25 11.03 4.62
C LYS A 45 -3.99 10.11 3.67
N SER A 46 -4.51 10.67 2.60
CA SER A 46 -5.32 9.96 1.62
C SER A 46 -5.05 10.43 0.21
N LEU A 47 -5.27 9.54 -0.75
CA LEU A 47 -5.33 9.86 -2.18
C LEU A 47 -6.77 9.83 -2.65
N LEU A 48 -7.10 10.75 -3.56
CA LEU A 48 -8.34 10.68 -4.35
C LEU A 48 -7.98 10.17 -5.75
N ILE A 49 -8.65 9.11 -6.18
CA ILE A 49 -8.46 8.50 -7.49
C ILE A 49 -9.66 8.73 -8.40
N ASN A 50 -9.42 8.77 -9.72
CA ASN A 50 -10.43 9.06 -10.75
C ASN A 50 -11.27 7.85 -11.16
N LYS A 51 -11.44 6.90 -10.27
CA LYS A 51 -12.28 5.71 -10.45
C LYS A 51 -13.16 5.53 -9.22
N GLY A 52 -14.40 5.10 -9.46
CA GLY A 52 -15.38 4.92 -8.41
C GLY A 52 -16.29 3.72 -8.66
N THR A 53 -17.51 3.73 -8.11
CA THR A 53 -18.45 2.61 -8.26
C THR A 53 -18.86 2.34 -9.71
N LYS A 54 -18.81 3.35 -10.59
CA LYS A 54 -18.97 3.15 -12.04
C LYS A 54 -17.94 2.19 -12.66
N ASN A 55 -16.79 2.04 -12.01
CA ASN A 55 -15.67 1.20 -12.45
C ASN A 55 -15.50 -0.01 -11.52
N ASP A 56 -16.55 -0.41 -10.82
CA ASP A 56 -16.55 -1.55 -9.90
C ASP A 56 -15.56 -1.43 -8.73
N ILE A 57 -15.22 -0.19 -8.34
CA ILE A 57 -14.43 0.03 -7.13
C ILE A 57 -15.33 -0.02 -5.91
N GLU A 58 -14.93 -0.83 -4.95
CA GLU A 58 -15.61 -1.04 -3.69
C GLU A 58 -14.72 -0.65 -2.50
N LYS A 59 -15.37 -0.31 -1.39
CA LYS A 59 -14.69 -0.09 -0.12
C LYS A 59 -14.00 -1.38 0.36
N GLY A 60 -12.76 -1.25 0.83
CA GLY A 60 -11.94 -2.39 1.26
C GLY A 60 -10.97 -2.87 0.18
N MET A 61 -11.14 -2.48 -1.08
CA MET A 61 -10.19 -2.82 -2.12
C MET A 61 -8.79 -2.29 -1.83
N THR A 62 -7.81 -3.05 -2.25
CA THR A 62 -6.39 -2.80 -2.04
C THR A 62 -5.81 -1.95 -3.16
N VAL A 63 -4.93 -1.02 -2.83
CA VAL A 63 -4.34 -0.10 -3.78
C VAL A 63 -2.82 -0.24 -3.80
N PHE A 64 -2.28 -0.47 -4.99
CA PHE A 64 -0.85 -0.63 -5.26
C PHE A 64 -0.33 0.52 -6.11
N SER A 65 0.91 0.92 -5.85
CA SER A 65 1.71 1.73 -6.76
C SER A 65 2.93 0.92 -7.14
N LYS A 66 3.09 0.65 -8.43
CA LYS A 66 4.04 -0.37 -8.90
C LYS A 66 3.78 -1.70 -8.18
N ASP A 67 4.81 -2.33 -7.63
CA ASP A 67 4.72 -3.63 -6.96
C ASP A 67 4.38 -3.54 -5.45
N TYR A 68 4.13 -2.34 -4.93
CA TYR A 68 4.01 -2.14 -3.49
C TYR A 68 2.64 -1.61 -3.07
N LEU A 69 2.17 -2.14 -1.96
CA LEU A 69 0.95 -1.70 -1.31
C LEU A 69 1.09 -0.24 -0.82
N VAL A 70 0.15 0.62 -1.20
CA VAL A 70 0.13 2.03 -0.74
C VAL A 70 -1.03 2.33 0.20
N GLY A 71 -2.13 1.59 0.11
CA GLY A 71 -3.28 1.84 0.95
C GLY A 71 -4.50 0.99 0.61
N THR A 72 -5.64 1.41 1.17
CA THR A 72 -6.94 0.72 1.02
C THR A 72 -8.02 1.74 0.72
N VAL A 73 -8.98 1.38 -0.12
CA VAL A 73 -10.15 2.19 -0.43
C VAL A 73 -11.07 2.28 0.79
N ILE A 74 -11.30 3.49 1.31
CA ILE A 74 -12.16 3.73 2.48
C ILE A 74 -13.51 4.35 2.14
N GLU A 75 -13.60 4.99 0.99
CA GLU A 75 -14.80 5.67 0.53
C GLU A 75 -14.91 5.62 -0.99
N THR A 76 -16.10 5.37 -1.51
CA THR A 76 -16.36 5.32 -2.96
C THR A 76 -17.52 6.22 -3.30
N ASN A 77 -17.35 7.02 -4.36
CA ASN A 77 -18.39 7.78 -5.03
C ASN A 77 -18.55 7.23 -6.47
N TYR A 78 -19.48 7.78 -7.23
CA TYR A 78 -19.74 7.26 -8.58
C TYR A 78 -18.52 7.29 -9.51
N LEU A 79 -17.76 8.40 -9.54
CA LEU A 79 -16.60 8.60 -10.42
C LEU A 79 -15.25 8.60 -9.70
N THR A 80 -15.22 8.67 -8.38
CA THR A 80 -14.00 8.82 -7.60
C THR A 80 -14.03 7.94 -6.37
N SER A 81 -12.84 7.61 -5.85
CA SER A 81 -12.70 6.90 -4.57
C SER A 81 -11.57 7.49 -3.75
N ARG A 82 -11.69 7.40 -2.44
CA ARG A 82 -10.70 7.83 -1.47
C ARG A 82 -9.93 6.62 -0.95
N VAL A 83 -8.61 6.73 -1.00
CA VAL A 83 -7.67 5.71 -0.53
C VAL A 83 -7.00 6.21 0.74
N LEU A 84 -7.12 5.46 1.83
CA LEU A 84 -6.36 5.70 3.06
C LEU A 84 -4.95 5.14 2.87
N LEU A 85 -3.94 5.98 3.08
CA LEU A 85 -2.54 5.56 2.94
C LEU A 85 -2.08 4.77 4.17
N LEU A 86 -1.13 3.85 3.97
CA LEU A 86 -0.49 3.11 5.07
C LEU A 86 0.25 4.00 6.06
N THR A 87 0.60 5.22 5.65
CA THR A 87 1.22 6.23 6.52
C THR A 87 0.24 6.98 7.41
N ASP A 88 -1.07 6.88 7.16
CA ASP A 88 -2.09 7.56 7.96
C ASP A 88 -2.13 7.04 9.41
N LEU A 89 -2.41 7.94 10.36
CA LEU A 89 -2.49 7.60 11.79
C LEU A 89 -3.60 6.58 12.12
N ASN A 90 -4.63 6.49 11.27
CA ASN A 90 -5.72 5.55 11.40
C ASN A 90 -5.46 4.23 10.66
N SER A 91 -4.36 4.15 9.90
CA SER A 91 -4.00 2.92 9.19
C SER A 91 -3.44 1.89 10.14
N LYS A 92 -4.06 0.69 10.14
CA LYS A 92 -3.66 -0.48 10.94
C LYS A 92 -3.69 -1.69 10.04
N LEU A 93 -2.53 -2.29 9.82
CA LEU A 93 -2.36 -3.41 8.93
C LEU A 93 -1.81 -4.62 9.69
N PRO A 94 -2.55 -5.75 9.74
CA PRO A 94 -2.03 -7.00 10.27
C PRO A 94 -0.88 -7.55 9.42
N ILE A 95 0.26 -7.81 10.06
CA ILE A 95 1.50 -8.20 9.41
C ILE A 95 2.13 -9.45 10.05
N VAL A 96 3.06 -10.03 9.30
CA VAL A 96 3.99 -11.06 9.76
C VAL A 96 5.41 -10.65 9.42
N ILE A 97 6.36 -10.99 10.29
CA ILE A 97 7.77 -10.64 10.13
C ILE A 97 8.51 -11.80 9.45
N GLU A 98 9.32 -11.48 8.45
CA GLU A 98 10.11 -12.44 7.67
C GLU A 98 10.89 -13.44 8.54
N GLY A 99 10.75 -14.72 8.20
CA GLY A 99 11.45 -15.82 8.86
C GLY A 99 10.97 -16.12 10.28
N THR A 100 9.79 -15.62 10.64
CA THR A 100 9.16 -15.85 11.95
C THR A 100 7.67 -16.08 11.80
N ASP A 101 7.04 -16.64 12.85
CA ASP A 101 5.58 -16.72 12.99
C ASP A 101 5.00 -15.54 13.77
N VAL A 102 5.79 -14.48 13.98
CA VAL A 102 5.39 -13.33 14.77
C VAL A 102 4.43 -12.44 13.98
N ASN A 103 3.23 -12.34 14.48
CA ASN A 103 2.20 -11.44 14.00
C ASN A 103 2.21 -10.14 14.81
N ALA A 104 1.99 -9.03 14.14
CA ALA A 104 1.89 -7.70 14.73
C ALA A 104 0.94 -6.83 13.92
N ILE A 105 0.77 -5.60 14.35
CA ILE A 105 0.04 -4.56 13.61
C ILE A 105 1.02 -3.48 13.18
N LEU A 106 1.09 -3.22 11.88
CA LEU A 106 1.80 -2.07 11.34
C LEU A 106 0.87 -0.87 11.39
N GLU A 107 1.27 0.16 12.12
CA GLU A 107 0.51 1.40 12.31
C GLU A 107 1.21 2.56 11.60
N GLY A 108 0.41 3.38 10.89
CA GLY A 108 0.88 4.62 10.32
C GLY A 108 1.22 5.64 11.41
N THR A 109 2.23 6.46 11.16
CA THR A 109 2.67 7.52 12.08
C THR A 109 2.67 8.90 11.44
N GLY A 110 2.10 9.01 10.24
CA GLY A 110 2.23 10.20 9.42
C GLY A 110 3.54 10.28 8.63
N ASN A 111 4.46 9.33 8.80
CA ASN A 111 5.77 9.33 8.15
C ASN A 111 6.09 7.94 7.56
N LYS A 112 6.41 7.88 6.27
CA LYS A 112 6.77 6.64 5.57
C LYS A 112 8.12 6.04 6.03
N LEU A 113 8.95 6.82 6.68
CA LEU A 113 10.28 6.40 7.13
C LEU A 113 10.29 5.82 8.56
N ASN A 114 9.19 5.93 9.31
CA ASN A 114 9.15 5.51 10.69
C ASN A 114 7.76 5.05 11.10
N LEU A 115 7.33 3.92 10.57
CA LEU A 115 6.09 3.26 10.96
C LEU A 115 6.26 2.57 12.31
N LYS A 116 5.16 2.30 12.99
CA LYS A 116 5.14 1.65 14.30
C LYS A 116 4.65 0.21 14.17
N LEU A 117 5.28 -0.71 14.92
CA LEU A 117 4.77 -2.05 15.15
C LEU A 117 4.15 -2.12 16.55
N SER A 118 2.91 -2.58 16.63
CA SER A 118 2.17 -2.80 17.85
C SER A 118 1.78 -4.27 18.01
N TYR A 119 1.47 -4.68 19.23
CA TYR A 119 1.08 -6.07 19.58
C TYR A 119 2.16 -7.11 19.28
N LEU A 120 3.43 -6.72 19.37
CA LEU A 120 4.54 -7.67 19.38
C LEU A 120 4.50 -8.50 20.69
N PRO A 121 4.91 -9.79 20.63
CA PRO A 121 5.07 -10.60 21.84
C PRO A 121 6.03 -9.94 22.84
N GLU A 122 5.78 -10.15 24.14
CA GLU A 122 6.70 -9.70 25.18
C GLU A 122 8.11 -10.27 24.92
N ASN A 123 9.12 -9.42 25.07
CA ASN A 123 10.53 -9.73 24.81
C ASN A 123 10.93 -9.97 23.35
N TYR A 124 10.02 -9.86 22.37
CA TYR A 124 10.42 -9.93 20.96
C TYR A 124 11.12 -8.64 20.54
N LYS A 125 12.32 -8.79 20.00
CA LYS A 125 13.07 -7.69 19.40
C LYS A 125 13.20 -7.93 17.90
N ILE A 126 12.68 -7.01 17.11
CA ILE A 126 12.83 -7.07 15.67
C ILE A 126 14.31 -6.88 15.28
N GLU A 127 14.78 -7.72 14.38
CA GLU A 127 16.12 -7.61 13.79
C GLU A 127 16.12 -6.60 12.63
N ALA A 128 17.29 -6.07 12.30
CA ALA A 128 17.47 -5.25 11.12
C ALA A 128 17.35 -6.07 9.83
N ASN A 129 17.01 -5.40 8.73
CA ASN A 129 16.90 -5.98 7.39
C ASN A 129 15.82 -7.06 7.22
N LYS A 130 14.85 -7.15 8.11
CA LYS A 130 13.67 -8.03 7.97
C LYS A 130 12.62 -7.37 7.09
N ILE A 131 12.05 -8.14 6.17
CA ILE A 131 10.88 -7.73 5.38
C ILE A 131 9.62 -8.00 6.21
N ILE A 132 8.65 -7.13 6.07
CA ILE A 132 7.36 -7.19 6.76
C ILE A 132 6.30 -7.41 5.70
N PHE A 133 5.54 -8.50 5.85
CA PHE A 133 4.51 -8.93 4.92
C PHE A 133 3.11 -8.78 5.51
N THR A 134 2.10 -8.67 4.67
CA THR A 134 0.70 -8.80 5.10
C THR A 134 0.44 -10.20 5.66
N SER A 135 -0.34 -10.29 6.73
CA SER A 135 -0.69 -11.59 7.33
C SER A 135 -2.01 -12.19 6.81
N GLY A 136 -2.83 -11.38 6.13
CA GLY A 136 -4.15 -11.78 5.67
C GLY A 136 -5.19 -12.00 6.76
N LYS A 137 -4.87 -11.70 8.02
CA LYS A 137 -5.77 -11.91 9.18
C LYS A 137 -6.95 -10.95 9.25
N ASP A 138 -6.92 -9.87 8.48
CA ASP A 138 -8.05 -8.94 8.33
C ASP A 138 -9.15 -9.48 7.41
N GLY A 139 -8.87 -10.54 6.65
CA GLY A 139 -9.81 -11.14 5.69
C GLY A 139 -10.00 -10.32 4.41
N PHE A 140 -9.33 -9.17 4.27
CA PHE A 140 -9.43 -8.30 3.10
C PHE A 140 -8.17 -8.36 2.23
N LEU A 141 -7.02 -8.55 2.84
CA LEU A 141 -5.73 -8.54 2.17
C LEU A 141 -5.19 -9.94 1.98
N THR A 142 -4.64 -10.20 0.82
CA THR A 142 -3.83 -11.38 0.54
C THR A 142 -2.63 -11.44 1.50
N PRO A 143 -2.36 -12.58 2.15
CA PRO A 143 -1.14 -12.78 2.91
C PRO A 143 0.10 -12.80 2.00
N GLY A 144 1.25 -12.36 2.52
CA GLY A 144 2.54 -12.45 1.82
C GLY A 144 2.89 -11.27 0.92
N ILE A 145 2.15 -10.17 0.95
CA ILE A 145 2.51 -8.94 0.24
C ILE A 145 3.57 -8.20 1.07
N ALA A 146 4.74 -7.93 0.48
CA ALA A 146 5.78 -7.14 1.12
C ALA A 146 5.35 -5.66 1.23
N VAL A 147 5.35 -5.11 2.44
CA VAL A 147 4.87 -3.73 2.71
C VAL A 147 5.92 -2.83 3.29
N ALA A 148 6.80 -3.34 4.13
CA ALA A 148 7.81 -2.55 4.83
C ALA A 148 9.08 -3.35 5.07
N LYS A 149 10.13 -2.67 5.48
CA LYS A 149 11.39 -3.29 5.89
C LYS A 149 11.94 -2.60 7.14
N SER A 150 12.56 -3.39 8.01
CA SER A 150 13.27 -2.89 9.18
C SER A 150 14.70 -2.47 8.83
N TYR A 151 15.14 -1.37 9.37
CA TYR A 151 16.48 -0.81 9.21
C TYR A 151 17.10 -0.45 10.56
N LEU A 152 18.42 -0.50 10.63
CA LEU A 152 19.19 0.00 11.77
C LEU A 152 19.68 1.41 11.45
N ASN A 153 19.47 2.36 12.36
CA ASN A 153 20.04 3.70 12.20
C ASN A 153 21.42 3.81 12.87
N ASP A 154 22.10 4.94 12.69
CA ASP A 154 23.43 5.23 13.26
C ASP A 154 23.47 5.16 14.80
N LYS A 155 22.30 5.31 15.46
CA LYS A 155 22.13 5.21 16.92
C LYS A 155 21.77 3.81 17.40
N GLN A 156 21.96 2.78 16.58
CA GLN A 156 21.61 1.38 16.86
C GLN A 156 20.11 1.16 17.21
N LYS A 157 19.21 2.03 16.67
CA LYS A 157 17.76 1.86 16.82
C LYS A 157 17.15 1.32 15.54
N ILE A 158 16.23 0.37 15.70
CA ILE A 158 15.44 -0.14 14.57
C ILE A 158 14.32 0.83 14.25
N PHE A 159 14.13 1.11 12.97
CA PHE A 159 13.00 1.82 12.42
C PHE A 159 12.38 1.03 11.25
N ILE A 160 11.11 1.25 11.00
CA ILE A 160 10.34 0.56 9.97
C ILE A 160 10.00 1.54 8.85
N LYS A 161 10.43 1.21 7.65
CA LYS A 161 10.20 2.04 6.47
C LYS A 161 9.30 1.31 5.48
N LEU A 162 8.33 2.02 4.88
CA LEU A 162 7.55 1.51 3.76
C LEU A 162 8.45 1.19 2.56
N LEU A 163 8.10 0.15 1.83
CA LEU A 163 8.70 -0.17 0.52
C LEU A 163 8.10 0.71 -0.58
N SER A 164 6.82 1.09 -0.44
CA SER A 164 6.16 2.02 -1.35
C SER A 164 6.56 3.47 -1.10
N ASP A 165 6.42 4.31 -2.13
CA ASP A 165 6.45 5.76 -2.01
C ASP A 165 5.09 6.37 -2.41
N PRO A 166 4.13 6.45 -1.47
CA PRO A 166 2.80 6.96 -1.76
C PRO A 166 2.82 8.45 -2.18
N ASP A 167 3.85 9.21 -1.81
CA ASP A 167 3.98 10.64 -2.17
C ASP A 167 4.29 10.84 -3.66
N GLN A 168 4.78 9.82 -4.34
CA GLN A 168 5.12 9.84 -5.77
C GLN A 168 4.13 9.04 -6.63
N ALA A 169 3.07 8.50 -6.03
CA ALA A 169 2.08 7.71 -6.73
C ALA A 169 1.19 8.61 -7.62
N LEU A 170 1.39 8.57 -8.94
CA LEU A 170 0.55 9.26 -9.92
C LEU A 170 -0.50 8.33 -10.53
N ILE A 171 -0.14 7.07 -10.72
CA ILE A 171 -1.00 5.99 -11.21
C ILE A 171 -0.95 4.85 -10.21
N VAL A 172 -2.10 4.28 -9.95
CA VAL A 172 -2.27 3.19 -8.99
C VAL A 172 -3.13 2.08 -9.59
N ASN A 173 -2.91 0.88 -9.12
CA ASN A 173 -3.74 -0.30 -9.42
C ASN A 173 -4.63 -0.60 -8.22
N VAL A 174 -5.93 -0.71 -8.46
CA VAL A 174 -6.92 -1.10 -7.46
C VAL A 174 -7.36 -2.53 -7.72
N THR A 175 -7.32 -3.37 -6.71
CA THR A 175 -7.66 -4.79 -6.83
C THR A 175 -8.49 -5.26 -5.64
N ASN A 176 -9.28 -6.29 -5.84
CA ASN A 176 -10.15 -6.85 -4.82
C ASN A 176 -9.41 -7.70 -3.77
N GLY A 177 -8.10 -7.75 -3.76
CA GLY A 177 -7.30 -8.38 -2.70
C GLY A 177 -7.63 -9.86 -2.35
N GLN A 178 -8.64 -10.45 -2.97
CA GLN A 178 -9.01 -11.83 -2.75
C GLN A 178 -8.31 -12.72 -3.78
N ILE A 179 -7.44 -13.58 -3.31
CA ILE A 179 -7.01 -14.74 -4.11
C ILE A 179 -8.21 -15.69 -4.13
N ASN A 180 -8.79 -15.91 -5.29
CA ASN A 180 -9.71 -17.03 -5.48
C ASN A 180 -8.96 -18.33 -5.11
N LYS A 181 -9.50 -19.04 -4.11
CA LYS A 181 -9.03 -20.36 -3.72
C LYS A 181 -9.32 -21.36 -4.83
#